data_ffb45a172891c91062f385805bdddb41
#
_entry.id   ffb45a172891c91062f385805bdddb41
#
_cell.length_a   1.000
_cell.length_b   1.000
_cell.length_c   1.000
_cell.angle_alpha   90.00
_cell.angle_beta   90.00
_cell.angle_gamma   90.00
#
_symmetry.space_group_name_H-M   'P 1'
#
loop_
_entity.id
_entity.type
_entity.pdbx_description
1 polymer ?
#
loop_
_entity_poly.entity_id
_entity_poly.type
_entity_poly.pdbx_seq_one_letter_code
_entity_poly.pdbx_strand_id
1 'polypeptide(L)' 'MAKREGYLSWDDYFMSVALLSGKRSKDPSTQVGACIVNRNNIIESIGYNGLPKGCSDDEFPWEKEG' A
#
# COMPACT_ATOMS: atom_id res chain seq x y z
N MET A 1 17.64 23.57 -16.61
CA MET A 1 18.30 22.45 -15.94
C MET A 1 17.97 21.16 -16.67
N ALA A 2 18.96 20.35 -16.94
CA ALA A 2 18.73 19.08 -17.61
C ALA A 2 17.94 18.09 -16.73
N LYS A 3 17.08 17.32 -17.37
CA LYS A 3 16.31 16.31 -16.68
C LYS A 3 17.24 15.19 -16.19
N ARG A 4 17.06 14.79 -14.96
CA ARG A 4 17.79 13.65 -14.40
C ARG A 4 17.34 12.37 -15.10
N GLU A 5 18.29 11.49 -15.42
CA GLU A 5 17.98 10.17 -15.94
C GLU A 5 17.87 9.16 -14.80
N GLY A 6 17.21 8.04 -15.05
CA GLY A 6 17.09 6.97 -14.08
C GLY A 6 15.98 7.17 -13.06
N TYR A 7 15.12 8.16 -13.25
CA TYR A 7 13.95 8.31 -12.39
C TYR A 7 12.91 7.22 -12.72
N LEU A 8 12.09 6.89 -11.74
CA LEU A 8 11.07 5.86 -11.91
C LEU A 8 10.00 6.30 -12.90
N SER A 9 9.50 5.36 -13.71
CA SER A 9 8.27 5.60 -14.47
C SER A 9 7.09 5.76 -13.52
N TRP A 10 6.00 6.32 -14.01
CA TRP A 10 4.79 6.43 -13.19
C TRP A 10 4.29 5.08 -12.71
N ASP A 11 4.31 4.07 -13.59
CA ASP A 11 3.86 2.73 -13.21
C ASP A 11 4.73 2.13 -12.12
N ASP A 12 6.04 2.21 -12.26
CA ASP A 12 6.96 1.69 -11.24
C ASP A 12 6.82 2.44 -9.93
N TYR A 13 6.63 3.75 -10.00
CA TYR A 13 6.43 4.58 -8.82
C TYR A 13 5.16 4.16 -8.07
N PHE A 14 4.03 4.05 -8.77
CA PHE A 14 2.76 3.70 -8.14
C PHE A 14 2.77 2.27 -7.58
N MET A 15 3.37 1.34 -8.31
CA MET A 15 3.51 -0.03 -7.82
C MET A 15 4.38 -0.08 -6.57
N SER A 16 5.44 0.70 -6.54
CA SER A 16 6.32 0.77 -5.37
C SER A 16 5.59 1.35 -4.16
N VAL A 17 4.77 2.37 -4.36
CA VAL A 17 3.95 2.95 -3.29
C VAL A 17 2.95 1.92 -2.77
N ALA A 18 2.30 1.18 -3.66
CA ALA A 18 1.37 0.13 -3.25
C ALA A 18 2.07 -0.97 -2.45
N LEU A 19 3.22 -1.43 -2.92
CA LEU A 19 3.99 -2.44 -2.20
C LEU A 19 4.44 -1.94 -0.84
N LEU A 20 4.90 -0.71 -0.77
CA LEU A 20 5.31 -0.11 0.50
C LEU A 20 4.13 0.01 1.47
N SER A 21 2.97 0.39 0.95
CA SER A 21 1.74 0.47 1.76
C SER A 21 1.38 -0.89 2.35
N GLY A 22 1.55 -1.95 1.58
CA GLY A 22 1.29 -3.31 2.05
C GLY A 22 2.14 -3.72 3.24
N LYS A 23 3.31 -3.12 3.40
CA LYS A 23 4.18 -3.41 4.54
C LYS A 23 3.63 -2.90 5.87
N ARG A 24 2.58 -2.10 5.84
CA ARG A 24 1.85 -1.72 7.04
C ARG A 24 0.87 -2.79 7.51
N SER A 25 0.60 -3.78 6.65
CA SER A 25 -0.31 -4.86 7.01
C SER A 25 0.26 -5.71 8.14
N LYS A 26 -0.59 -6.02 9.09
CA LYS A 26 -0.25 -6.89 10.22
C LYS A 26 -0.70 -8.33 10.00
N ASP A 27 -1.26 -8.61 8.83
CA ASP A 27 -1.63 -9.98 8.46
C ASP A 27 -0.36 -10.81 8.30
N PRO A 28 -0.16 -11.85 9.10
CA PRO A 28 1.06 -12.65 9.02
C PRO A 28 1.12 -13.54 7.78
N SER A 29 0.00 -13.75 7.12
CA SER A 29 -0.08 -14.64 5.95
C SER A 29 0.09 -13.89 4.65
N THR A 30 -0.55 -12.75 4.52
CA THR A 30 -0.60 -12.02 3.25
C THR A 30 -0.58 -10.51 3.50
N GLN A 31 0.36 -9.83 2.88
CA GLN A 31 0.44 -8.37 2.96
C GLN A 31 0.08 -7.81 1.57
N VAL A 32 -0.98 -7.02 1.53
CA VAL A 32 -1.47 -6.43 0.28
C VAL A 32 -1.54 -4.91 0.43
N GLY A 33 -1.04 -4.21 -0.56
CA GLY A 33 -1.14 -2.76 -0.62
C GLY A 33 -1.81 -2.31 -1.90
N ALA A 34 -2.37 -1.13 -1.88
CA ALA A 34 -3.05 -0.54 -3.03
C ALA A 34 -2.81 0.97 -3.07
N CYS A 35 -2.86 1.50 -4.28
CA CYS A 35 -2.68 2.91 -4.54
C CYS A 35 -3.71 3.35 -5.56
N ILE A 36 -4.48 4.38 -5.24
CA ILE A 36 -5.49 4.93 -6.15
C ILE A 36 -4.96 6.25 -6.70
N VAL A 37 -4.93 6.35 -8.02
CA VAL A 37 -4.30 7.47 -8.71
C VAL A 37 -5.29 8.07 -9.70
N ASN A 38 -5.30 9.40 -9.82
CA ASN A 38 -6.13 10.08 -10.82
C ASN A 38 -5.37 10.26 -12.13
N ARG A 39 -6.06 10.85 -13.13
CA ARG A 39 -5.50 11.08 -14.47
C ARG A 39 -4.28 11.99 -14.49
N ASN A 40 -4.13 12.80 -13.47
CA ASN A 40 -3.02 13.76 -13.37
C ASN A 40 -1.83 13.16 -12.64
N ASN A 41 -1.82 11.84 -12.43
CA ASN A 41 -0.76 11.13 -11.74
C ASN A 41 -0.61 11.59 -10.28
N ILE A 42 -1.73 11.94 -9.66
CA ILE A 42 -1.74 12.33 -8.26
C ILE A 42 -2.35 11.19 -7.46
N ILE A 43 -1.65 10.77 -6.41
CA ILE A 43 -2.16 9.73 -5.51
C ILE A 43 -3.30 10.32 -4.69
N GLU A 44 -4.48 9.74 -4.82
CA GLU A 44 -5.65 10.17 -4.07
C GLU A 44 -5.81 9.39 -2.77
N SER A 45 -5.41 8.14 -2.78
CA SER A 45 -5.55 7.29 -1.60
C SER A 45 -4.58 6.12 -1.67
N ILE A 46 -4.17 5.66 -0.51
CA ILE A 46 -3.39 4.43 -0.36
C ILE A 46 -4.10 3.57 0.68
N GLY A 47 -3.84 2.27 0.60
CA GLY A 47 -4.44 1.35 1.56
C GLY A 47 -3.66 0.07 1.65
N TYR A 48 -4.00 -0.71 2.64
CA TYR A 48 -3.43 -2.04 2.83
C TYR A 48 -4.44 -2.91 3.58
N ASN A 49 -4.29 -4.21 3.47
CA ASN A 49 -5.20 -5.12 4.15
C ASN A 49 -4.96 -5.08 5.66
N GLY A 50 -6.04 -5.19 6.41
CA GLY A 50 -5.96 -5.14 7.87
C GLY A 50 -7.33 -5.02 8.49
N LEU A 51 -7.36 -4.58 9.72
CA LEU A 51 -8.61 -4.40 10.45
C LEU A 51 -9.39 -3.21 9.88
N PRO A 52 -10.72 -3.30 9.89
CA PRO A 52 -11.56 -2.16 9.53
C PRO A 52 -11.25 -0.96 10.41
N LYS A 53 -11.48 0.23 9.84
CA LYS A 53 -11.28 1.48 10.57
C LYS A 53 -12.09 1.48 11.85
N GLY A 54 -11.44 1.83 12.95
CA GLY A 54 -12.09 1.86 14.27
C GLY A 54 -11.95 0.59 15.08
N CYS A 55 -11.39 -0.47 14.50
CA CYS A 55 -11.14 -1.71 15.22
C CYS A 55 -9.74 -1.68 15.83
N SER A 56 -9.62 -2.28 17.01
CA SER A 56 -8.34 -2.43 17.69
C SER A 56 -7.61 -3.67 17.20
N ASP A 57 -6.31 -3.58 17.04
CA ASP A 57 -5.48 -4.74 16.70
C ASP A 57 -5.56 -5.83 17.77
N ASP A 58 -5.80 -5.43 19.01
CA ASP A 58 -5.88 -6.36 20.14
C ASP A 58 -7.19 -7.15 20.18
N GLU A 59 -8.20 -6.70 19.46
CA GLU A 59 -9.52 -7.35 19.44
C GLU A 59 -9.64 -8.44 18.41
N PHE A 60 -8.69 -8.52 17.47
CA PHE A 60 -8.77 -9.45 16.35
C PHE A 60 -7.51 -10.29 16.26
N PRO A 61 -7.65 -11.59 16.00
CA PRO A 61 -6.47 -12.43 15.78
C PRO A 61 -5.83 -12.10 14.43
N TRP A 62 -4.51 -12.04 14.42
CA TRP A 62 -3.75 -11.84 13.19
C TRP A 62 -3.24 -13.15 12.61
N GLU A 63 -3.47 -14.25 13.30
CA GLU A 63 -3.14 -15.56 12.79
C GLU A 63 -4.31 -16.12 11.99
N LYS A 64 -3.97 -16.75 10.89
CA LYS A 64 -4.98 -17.40 10.07
C LYS A 64 -5.40 -18.70 10.71
N GLU A 65 -6.65 -18.83 11.04
CA GLU A 65 -7.18 -20.06 11.59
C GLU A 65 -7.39 -21.11 10.50
N GLY A 66 -6.97 -22.30 10.77
CA GLY A 66 -7.25 -23.48 9.99
C GLY A 66 -6.49 -23.65 8.74
#